data_7e5b3268e5732e0c7c27e018dbec7c7e
#
_entry.id   7e5b3268e5732e0c7c27e018dbec7c7e
#
_cell.length_a   1.000
_cell.length_b   1.000
_cell.length_c   1.000
_cell.angle_alpha   90.00
_cell.angle_beta   90.00
_cell.angle_gamma   90.00
#
_symmetry.space_group_name_H-M   'P 1'
#
loop_
_entity.id
_entity.type
_entity.pdbx_description
1 polymer ?
#
loop_
_entity_poly.entity_id
_entity_poly.type
_entity_poly.pdbx_seq_one_letter_code
_entity_poly.pdbx_strand_id
1 'polypeptide(L)'
;LEIFGARANTHAGRLQVELAALTFQKSRLVRSWTHLERQRGGGGFLGGPGERQIELDRRMLTDQVKQIKKELSDVKRTRGLQRRNRGRSETPTVALVGYTNAGKSTLFNRLTGANVLSKDMLFATLDPTMRGMVLPSGRQIVLADTVGFISALPTELVEAFKSTLEE
;
A
#
# COMPACT_ATOMS: atom_id res chain seq x y z
N LEU A 1 -8.04 -4.78 5.70
CA LEU A 1 -7.30 -3.52 5.85
C LEU A 1 -6.56 -3.44 7.19
N GLU A 2 -7.13 -3.89 8.29
CA GLU A 2 -6.51 -3.89 9.63
C GLU A 2 -5.15 -4.60 9.66
N ILE A 3 -5.06 -5.78 9.03
CA ILE A 3 -3.80 -6.54 8.92
C ILE A 3 -2.70 -5.71 8.23
N PHE A 4 -3.06 -4.93 7.22
CA PHE A 4 -2.11 -4.06 6.51
C PHE A 4 -1.72 -2.83 7.35
N GLY A 5 -2.69 -2.23 8.08
CA GLY A 5 -2.42 -1.14 8.99
C GLY A 5 -1.42 -1.49 10.07
N ALA A 6 -1.56 -2.68 10.67
CA ALA A 6 -0.64 -3.18 11.69
C ALA A 6 0.78 -3.47 11.18
N ARG A 7 0.98 -3.58 9.84
CA ARG A 7 2.25 -3.96 9.22
C ARG A 7 2.91 -2.88 8.38
N ALA A 8 2.21 -1.78 8.17
CA ALA A 8 2.74 -0.61 7.51
C ALA A 8 3.69 0.14 8.47
N ASN A 9 4.97 -0.20 8.44
CA ASN A 9 5.97 0.44 9.30
C ASN A 9 6.46 1.76 8.70
N THR A 10 6.47 1.89 7.37
CA THR A 10 6.90 3.12 6.70
C THR A 10 5.77 4.13 6.60
N HIS A 11 6.12 5.42 6.50
CA HIS A 11 5.16 6.48 6.26
C HIS A 11 4.37 6.26 4.95
N ALA A 12 5.05 5.83 3.91
CA ALA A 12 4.43 5.52 2.63
C ALA A 12 3.42 4.36 2.74
N GLY A 13 3.78 3.28 3.43
CA GLY A 13 2.89 2.14 3.66
C GLY A 13 1.63 2.53 4.43
N ARG A 14 1.76 3.36 5.47
CA ARG A 14 0.62 3.89 6.23
C ARG A 14 -0.32 4.73 5.36
N LEU A 15 0.22 5.67 4.59
CA LEU A 15 -0.56 6.50 3.67
C LEU A 15 -1.32 5.65 2.63
N GLN A 16 -0.72 4.57 2.16
CA GLN A 16 -1.37 3.66 1.20
C GLN A 16 -2.53 2.88 1.82
N VAL A 17 -2.33 2.35 3.03
CA VAL A 17 -3.40 1.65 3.77
C VAL A 17 -4.55 2.62 4.09
N GLU A 18 -4.22 3.84 4.50
CA GLU A 18 -5.20 4.88 4.77
C GLU A 18 -5.96 5.29 3.50
N LEU A 19 -5.27 5.45 2.37
CA LEU A 19 -5.89 5.72 1.08
C LEU A 19 -6.89 4.62 0.68
N ALA A 20 -6.49 3.36 0.85
CA ALA A 20 -7.36 2.21 0.57
C ALA A 20 -8.59 2.21 1.49
N ALA A 21 -8.42 2.49 2.79
CA ALA A 21 -9.50 2.58 3.76
C ALA A 21 -10.49 3.68 3.42
N LEU A 22 -10.01 4.90 3.14
CA LEU A 22 -10.87 6.04 2.78
C LEU A 22 -11.59 5.83 1.44
N THR A 23 -10.92 5.22 0.47
CA THR A 23 -11.54 4.88 -0.82
C THR A 23 -12.67 3.86 -0.65
N PHE A 24 -12.45 2.86 0.20
CA PHE A 24 -13.47 1.87 0.55
C PHE A 24 -14.64 2.51 1.29
N GLN A 25 -14.40 3.37 2.29
CA GLN A 25 -15.44 4.10 3.01
C GLN A 25 -16.27 4.97 2.05
N LYS A 26 -15.59 5.71 1.16
CA LYS A 26 -16.27 6.53 0.13
C LYS A 26 -17.15 5.69 -0.78
N SER A 27 -16.72 4.52 -1.21
CA SER A 27 -17.50 3.61 -2.05
C SER A 27 -18.74 3.07 -1.32
N ARG A 28 -18.62 2.78 -0.03
CA ARG A 28 -19.77 2.36 0.81
C ARG A 28 -20.77 3.48 1.01
N LEU A 29 -20.30 4.70 1.26
CA LEU A 29 -21.16 5.87 1.41
C LEU A 29 -22.02 6.09 0.17
N VAL A 30 -21.43 5.98 -1.03
CA VAL A 30 -22.15 6.10 -2.30
C VAL A 30 -23.20 5.01 -2.47
N ARG A 31 -22.88 3.75 -2.11
CA ARG A 31 -23.84 2.63 -2.23
C ARG A 31 -25.02 2.75 -1.26
N SER A 32 -24.78 3.15 -0.02
CA SER A 32 -25.84 3.35 0.96
C SER A 32 -26.81 4.47 0.52
N TRP A 33 -26.28 5.50 -0.13
CA TRP A 33 -27.07 6.60 -0.68
C TRP A 33 -28.00 6.15 -1.81
N THR A 34 -27.49 5.46 -2.82
CA THR A 34 -28.31 4.96 -3.93
C THR A 34 -29.41 4.00 -3.47
N HIS A 35 -29.19 3.32 -2.37
CA HIS A 35 -30.22 2.45 -1.76
C HIS A 35 -31.31 3.28 -1.06
N LEU A 36 -30.94 4.33 -0.35
CA LEU A 36 -31.87 5.24 0.34
C LEU A 36 -32.73 6.06 -0.63
N GLU A 37 -32.16 6.54 -1.74
CA GLU A 37 -32.91 7.22 -2.79
C GLU A 37 -33.97 6.31 -3.42
N ARG A 38 -33.65 5.05 -3.67
CA ARG A 38 -34.62 4.07 -4.23
C ARG A 38 -35.75 3.72 -3.27
N GLN A 39 -35.49 3.72 -1.96
CA GLN A 39 -36.53 3.45 -0.95
C GLN A 39 -37.49 4.63 -0.74
N ARG A 40 -37.10 5.85 -1.07
CA ARG A 40 -37.93 7.06 -0.97
C ARG A 40 -38.79 7.33 -2.19
N GLY A 41 -39.27 6.30 -2.86
CA GLY A 41 -40.18 6.37 -4.01
C GLY A 41 -40.94 7.69 -4.17
N GLY A 42 -40.57 8.56 -5.13
CA GLY A 42 -41.44 9.47 -5.84
C GLY A 42 -42.10 10.61 -5.07
N GLY A 43 -41.46 11.25 -4.14
CA GLY A 43 -41.97 12.49 -3.56
C GLY A 43 -40.89 13.56 -3.53
N GLY A 44 -40.89 14.43 -4.54
CA GLY A 44 -39.96 15.54 -4.61
C GLY A 44 -40.06 16.45 -3.40
N PHE A 45 -38.91 17.04 -3.07
CA PHE A 45 -38.75 18.27 -2.32
C PHE A 45 -37.95 18.18 -1.01
N LEU A 46 -36.88 18.97 -1.01
CA LEU A 46 -36.04 19.44 0.10
C LEU A 46 -35.07 18.42 0.70
N GLY A 47 -33.78 18.60 0.35
CA GLY A 47 -32.66 17.96 1.01
C GLY A 47 -32.77 18.05 2.53
N GLY A 48 -33.10 16.92 3.17
CA GLY A 48 -33.19 16.82 4.61
C GLY A 48 -31.84 17.03 5.28
N PRO A 49 -31.79 17.24 6.62
CA PRO A 49 -30.54 17.42 7.36
C PRO A 49 -29.57 16.24 7.14
N GLY A 50 -30.04 15.02 6.91
CA GLY A 50 -29.24 13.85 6.58
C GLY A 50 -28.55 13.94 5.21
N GLU A 51 -29.16 14.56 4.21
CA GLU A 51 -28.54 14.75 2.89
C GLU A 51 -27.35 15.71 2.96
N ARG A 52 -27.52 16.81 3.66
CA ARG A 52 -26.43 17.78 3.88
C ARG A 52 -25.27 17.16 4.63
N GLN A 53 -25.54 16.33 5.63
CA GLN A 53 -24.49 15.65 6.39
C GLN A 53 -23.69 14.67 5.52
N ILE A 54 -24.36 13.86 4.72
CA ILE A 54 -23.69 12.90 3.82
C ILE A 54 -22.89 13.63 2.75
N GLU A 55 -23.37 14.74 2.22
CA GLU A 55 -22.60 15.54 1.26
C GLU A 55 -21.35 16.14 1.91
N LEU A 56 -21.45 16.62 3.13
CA LEU A 56 -20.30 17.08 3.89
C LEU A 56 -19.29 15.95 4.14
N ASP A 57 -19.76 14.79 4.58
CA ASP A 57 -18.90 13.62 4.82
C ASP A 57 -18.20 13.18 3.53
N ARG A 58 -18.92 13.19 2.39
CA ARG A 58 -18.35 12.89 1.07
C ARG A 58 -17.28 13.91 0.66
N ARG A 59 -17.48 15.20 0.92
CA ARG A 59 -16.49 16.24 0.66
C ARG A 59 -15.26 16.03 1.54
N MET A 60 -15.45 15.81 2.85
CA MET A 60 -14.36 15.57 3.78
C MET A 60 -13.52 14.35 3.37
N LEU A 61 -14.15 13.22 3.04
CA LEU A 61 -13.45 12.02 2.54
C LEU A 61 -12.70 12.30 1.22
N THR A 62 -13.30 13.10 0.33
CA THR A 62 -12.67 13.45 -0.95
C THR A 62 -11.43 14.33 -0.74
N ASP A 63 -11.50 15.27 0.16
CA ASP A 63 -10.37 16.16 0.49
C ASP A 63 -9.24 15.40 1.19
N GLN A 64 -9.56 14.50 2.12
CA GLN A 64 -8.58 13.60 2.74
C GLN A 64 -7.89 12.71 1.70
N VAL A 65 -8.65 12.08 0.80
CA VAL A 65 -8.09 11.27 -0.30
C VAL A 65 -7.16 12.11 -1.18
N LYS A 66 -7.54 13.35 -1.49
CA LYS A 66 -6.72 14.27 -2.30
C LYS A 66 -5.40 14.63 -1.59
N GLN A 67 -5.47 14.90 -0.29
CA GLN A 67 -4.30 15.21 0.52
C GLN A 67 -3.34 14.02 0.55
N ILE A 68 -3.82 12.81 0.87
CA ILE A 68 -2.99 11.59 0.92
C ILE A 68 -2.36 11.30 -0.45
N LYS A 69 -3.08 11.47 -1.55
CA LYS A 69 -2.54 11.31 -2.91
C LYS A 69 -1.40 12.29 -3.18
N LYS A 70 -1.50 13.52 -2.70
CA LYS A 70 -0.42 14.52 -2.82
C LYS A 70 0.81 14.08 -2.04
N GLU A 71 0.66 13.68 -0.78
CA GLU A 71 1.75 13.19 0.07
C GLU A 71 2.44 11.96 -0.54
N LEU A 72 1.66 11.00 -1.06
CA LEU A 72 2.19 9.83 -1.78
C LEU A 72 2.97 10.23 -3.04
N SER A 73 2.52 11.26 -3.76
CA SER A 73 3.24 11.79 -4.92
C SER A 73 4.61 12.34 -4.54
N ASP A 74 4.71 13.05 -3.41
CA ASP A 74 5.97 13.59 -2.90
C ASP A 74 6.92 12.47 -2.47
N VAL A 75 6.39 11.43 -1.80
CA VAL A 75 7.17 10.24 -1.45
C VAL A 75 7.68 9.53 -2.71
N LYS A 76 6.83 9.34 -3.73
CA LYS A 76 7.24 8.74 -5.02
C LYS A 76 8.36 9.54 -5.68
N ARG A 77 8.27 10.85 -5.67
CA ARG A 77 9.31 11.74 -6.22
C ARG A 77 10.64 11.54 -5.50
N THR A 78 10.64 11.53 -4.17
CA THR A 78 11.83 11.33 -3.34
C THR A 78 12.45 9.95 -3.60
N ARG A 79 11.65 8.88 -3.64
CA ARG A 79 12.11 7.53 -3.97
C ARG A 79 12.67 7.45 -5.39
N GLY A 80 12.05 8.14 -6.35
CA GLY A 80 12.55 8.23 -7.72
C GLY A 80 13.96 8.86 -7.81
N LEU A 81 14.23 9.89 -7.02
CA LEU A 81 15.58 10.48 -6.91
C LEU A 81 16.58 9.51 -6.28
N GLN A 82 16.19 8.81 -5.23
CA GLN A 82 17.04 7.80 -4.58
C GLN A 82 17.36 6.64 -5.53
N ARG A 83 16.38 6.16 -6.31
CA ARG A 83 16.60 5.13 -7.34
C ARG A 83 17.58 5.57 -8.42
N ARG A 84 17.45 6.81 -8.91
CA ARG A 84 18.41 7.37 -9.88
C ARG A 84 19.83 7.35 -9.34
N ASN A 85 20.01 7.66 -8.06
CA ASN A 85 21.33 7.63 -7.44
C ASN A 85 21.85 6.19 -7.29
N ARG A 86 20.98 5.23 -6.94
CA ARG A 86 21.33 3.79 -6.91
C ARG A 86 21.69 3.26 -8.32
N GLY A 87 20.93 3.65 -9.36
CA GLY A 87 21.20 3.24 -10.73
C GLY A 87 22.54 3.77 -11.30
N ARG A 88 23.14 4.77 -10.64
CA ARG A 88 24.50 5.23 -10.95
C ARG A 88 25.58 4.43 -10.21
N SER A 89 25.23 3.72 -9.16
CA SER A 89 26.13 2.81 -8.48
C SER A 89 26.18 1.49 -9.25
N GLU A 90 27.35 0.91 -9.40
CA GLU A 90 27.54 -0.40 -10.05
C GLU A 90 26.98 -1.59 -9.24
N THR A 91 26.28 -1.30 -8.15
CA THR A 91 25.75 -2.33 -7.24
C THR A 91 24.36 -2.78 -7.70
N PRO A 92 24.20 -4.00 -8.25
CA PRO A 92 22.93 -4.49 -8.72
C PRO A 92 21.97 -4.76 -7.56
N THR A 93 20.67 -4.51 -7.79
CA THR A 93 19.61 -4.85 -6.87
C THR A 93 18.94 -6.15 -7.29
N VAL A 94 18.80 -7.08 -6.35
CA VAL A 94 18.13 -8.38 -6.53
C VAL A 94 16.90 -8.43 -5.65
N ALA A 95 15.71 -8.61 -6.23
CA ALA A 95 14.45 -8.68 -5.50
C ALA A 95 13.98 -10.13 -5.31
N LEU A 96 13.52 -10.46 -4.11
CA LEU A 96 12.86 -11.73 -3.81
C LEU A 96 11.37 -11.60 -4.11
N VAL A 97 10.89 -12.31 -5.13
CA VAL A 97 9.51 -12.23 -5.62
C VAL A 97 8.83 -13.59 -5.50
N GLY A 98 7.57 -13.62 -5.12
CA GLY A 98 6.77 -14.85 -5.03
C GLY A 98 5.53 -14.70 -4.15
N TYR A 99 4.78 -15.77 -3.99
CA TYR A 99 3.55 -15.78 -3.20
C TYR A 99 3.79 -15.45 -1.71
N THR A 100 2.73 -14.98 -1.03
CA THR A 100 2.75 -14.90 0.43
C THR A 100 3.06 -16.26 1.02
N ASN A 101 3.79 -16.25 2.14
CA ASN A 101 4.21 -17.46 2.85
C ASN A 101 5.10 -18.43 2.04
N ALA A 102 5.74 -17.97 0.98
CA ALA A 102 6.71 -18.76 0.20
C ALA A 102 8.14 -18.75 0.78
N GLY A 103 8.32 -18.25 1.98
CA GLY A 103 9.63 -18.24 2.67
C GLY A 103 10.59 -17.12 2.24
N LYS A 104 10.13 -16.08 1.49
CA LYS A 104 10.99 -14.98 1.02
C LYS A 104 11.72 -14.26 2.16
N SER A 105 11.00 -13.80 3.17
CA SER A 105 11.58 -13.09 4.32
C SER A 105 12.47 -14.00 5.18
N THR A 106 12.18 -15.29 5.25
CA THR A 106 13.03 -16.29 5.88
C THR A 106 14.36 -16.43 5.15
N LEU A 107 14.31 -16.54 3.81
CA LEU A 107 15.49 -16.58 2.96
C LEU A 107 16.29 -15.27 3.06
N PHE A 108 15.61 -14.13 3.02
CA PHE A 108 16.22 -12.82 3.19
C PHE A 108 16.99 -12.71 4.51
N ASN A 109 16.35 -13.08 5.63
CA ASN A 109 17.00 -13.06 6.95
C ASN A 109 18.22 -13.96 6.99
N ARG A 110 18.14 -15.16 6.39
CA ARG A 110 19.22 -16.13 6.38
C ARG A 110 20.43 -15.66 5.57
N LEU A 111 20.19 -14.97 4.46
CA LEU A 111 21.26 -14.46 3.59
C LEU A 111 21.89 -13.16 4.11
N THR A 112 21.10 -12.29 4.73
CA THR A 112 21.56 -10.95 5.12
C THR A 112 21.89 -10.80 6.61
N GLY A 113 21.55 -11.81 7.43
CA GLY A 113 21.61 -11.68 8.87
C GLY A 113 20.62 -10.68 9.47
N ALA A 114 19.63 -10.23 8.67
CA ALA A 114 18.59 -9.33 9.14
C ALA A 114 17.58 -10.07 10.03
N ASN A 115 16.79 -9.31 10.79
CA ASN A 115 15.73 -9.84 11.64
C ASN A 115 14.37 -9.26 11.21
N VAL A 116 14.04 -9.43 9.94
CA VAL A 116 12.72 -9.04 9.40
C VAL A 116 11.69 -10.05 9.90
N LEU A 117 10.48 -9.57 10.19
CA LEU A 117 9.37 -10.41 10.64
C LEU A 117 9.09 -11.51 9.60
N SER A 118 9.48 -12.72 9.90
CA SER A 118 9.19 -13.92 9.10
C SER A 118 8.37 -14.88 9.96
N LYS A 119 7.04 -14.78 9.85
CA LYS A 119 6.10 -15.68 10.54
C LYS A 119 5.25 -16.39 9.50
N ASP A 120 4.71 -17.52 9.86
CA ASP A 120 3.74 -18.27 9.06
C ASP A 120 2.40 -17.53 9.00
N MET A 121 2.39 -16.45 8.26
CA MET A 121 1.22 -15.57 8.10
C MET A 121 1.24 -14.85 6.74
N LEU A 122 0.04 -14.57 6.23
CA LEU A 122 -0.12 -13.80 5.00
C LEU A 122 0.37 -12.36 5.18
N PHE A 123 1.09 -11.84 4.19
CA PHE A 123 1.62 -10.47 4.16
C PHE A 123 2.48 -10.13 5.39
N ALA A 124 3.41 -11.02 5.76
CA ALA A 124 4.37 -10.74 6.81
C ALA A 124 5.20 -9.49 6.50
N THR A 125 5.54 -9.28 5.23
CA THR A 125 6.23 -8.09 4.71
C THR A 125 5.24 -7.26 3.88
N LEU A 126 5.08 -6.00 4.22
CA LEU A 126 4.34 -5.01 3.44
C LEU A 126 5.28 -3.99 2.79
N ASP A 127 6.21 -3.45 3.58
CA ASP A 127 7.22 -2.51 3.12
C ASP A 127 8.47 -3.25 2.64
N PRO A 128 9.07 -2.89 1.50
CA PRO A 128 10.28 -3.53 1.02
C PRO A 128 11.44 -3.25 1.99
N THR A 129 12.16 -4.29 2.34
CA THR A 129 13.37 -4.17 3.14
C THR A 129 14.58 -4.48 2.28
N MET A 130 15.54 -3.54 2.25
CA MET A 130 16.76 -3.67 1.46
C MET A 130 17.98 -3.85 2.33
N ARG A 131 18.89 -4.75 1.95
CA ARG A 131 20.18 -4.97 2.62
C ARG A 131 21.30 -5.21 1.61
N GLY A 132 22.42 -4.54 1.83
CA GLY A 132 23.65 -4.86 1.10
C GLY A 132 24.22 -6.19 1.57
N MET A 133 24.71 -6.98 0.63
CA MET A 133 25.47 -8.21 0.91
C MET A 133 26.59 -8.41 -0.11
N VAL A 134 27.58 -9.19 0.27
CA VAL A 134 28.69 -9.58 -0.61
C VAL A 134 28.51 -11.05 -0.99
N LEU A 135 28.48 -11.31 -2.28
CA LEU A 135 28.42 -12.68 -2.80
C LEU A 135 29.78 -13.42 -2.59
N PRO A 136 29.79 -14.75 -2.63
CA PRO A 136 31.05 -15.52 -2.57
C PRO A 136 32.06 -15.13 -3.64
N SER A 137 31.60 -14.57 -4.77
CA SER A 137 32.44 -14.02 -5.85
C SER A 137 33.11 -12.68 -5.50
N GLY A 138 32.87 -12.10 -4.32
CA GLY A 138 33.32 -10.76 -3.92
C GLY A 138 32.45 -9.62 -4.45
N ARG A 139 31.42 -9.89 -5.28
CA ARG A 139 30.55 -8.87 -5.84
C ARG A 139 29.57 -8.37 -4.79
N GLN A 140 29.43 -7.05 -4.66
CA GLN A 140 28.42 -6.42 -3.82
C GLN A 140 27.09 -6.38 -4.55
N ILE A 141 26.00 -6.72 -3.84
CA ILE A 141 24.62 -6.60 -4.30
C ILE A 141 23.75 -6.00 -3.19
N VAL A 142 22.60 -5.44 -3.59
CA VAL A 142 21.53 -5.09 -2.66
C VAL A 142 20.42 -6.13 -2.82
N LEU A 143 20.11 -6.87 -1.75
CA LEU A 143 19.00 -7.80 -1.71
C LEU A 143 17.76 -7.08 -1.17
N ALA A 144 16.61 -7.24 -1.83
CA ALA A 144 15.34 -6.67 -1.43
C ALA A 144 14.32 -7.77 -1.11
N ASP A 145 13.74 -7.74 0.10
CA ASP A 145 12.53 -8.52 0.43
C ASP A 145 11.30 -7.74 0.02
N THR A 146 10.37 -8.36 -0.67
CA THR A 146 9.17 -7.71 -1.20
C THR A 146 7.89 -8.33 -0.65
N VAL A 147 6.78 -7.60 -0.81
CA VAL A 147 5.45 -8.12 -0.50
C VAL A 147 5.16 -9.41 -1.28
N GLY A 148 4.46 -10.35 -0.63
CA GLY A 148 4.03 -11.58 -1.30
C GLY A 148 2.76 -11.38 -2.12
N PHE A 149 2.68 -12.06 -3.26
CA PHE A 149 1.46 -12.11 -4.08
C PHE A 149 0.42 -13.07 -3.50
N ILE A 150 -0.86 -12.78 -3.77
CA ILE A 150 -1.98 -13.71 -3.55
C ILE A 150 -2.77 -13.82 -4.85
N SER A 151 -3.48 -14.94 -4.99
CA SER A 151 -4.47 -15.11 -6.05
C SER A 151 -5.64 -14.14 -5.81
N ALA A 152 -6.12 -13.46 -6.85
CA ALA A 152 -7.25 -12.52 -6.77
C ALA A 152 -7.02 -11.36 -5.78
N LEU A 153 -5.93 -10.63 -5.95
CA LEU A 153 -5.67 -9.40 -5.19
C LEU A 153 -6.75 -8.36 -5.51
N PRO A 154 -7.49 -7.82 -4.51
CA PRO A 154 -8.43 -6.73 -4.74
C PRO A 154 -7.75 -5.51 -5.40
N THR A 155 -8.43 -4.88 -6.34
CA THR A 155 -7.89 -3.76 -7.12
C THR A 155 -7.45 -2.58 -6.25
N GLU A 156 -8.16 -2.34 -5.14
CA GLU A 156 -7.81 -1.29 -4.18
C GLU A 156 -6.45 -1.57 -3.49
N LEU A 157 -6.10 -2.84 -3.32
CA LEU A 157 -4.81 -3.24 -2.74
C LEU A 157 -3.68 -3.26 -3.78
N VAL A 158 -3.99 -3.42 -5.07
CA VAL A 158 -2.98 -3.34 -6.15
C VAL A 158 -2.29 -1.97 -6.13
N GLU A 159 -3.05 -0.89 -5.98
CA GLU A 159 -2.50 0.46 -5.84
C GLU A 159 -1.58 0.60 -4.62
N ALA A 160 -1.97 -0.02 -3.49
CA ALA A 160 -1.16 -0.02 -2.27
C ALA A 160 0.16 -0.78 -2.44
N PHE A 161 0.17 -1.86 -3.22
CA PHE A 161 1.38 -2.66 -3.48
C PHE A 161 2.24 -2.13 -4.62
N LYS A 162 1.68 -1.31 -5.50
CA LYS A 162 2.39 -0.78 -6.65
C LYS A 162 3.68 -0.06 -6.27
N SER A 163 3.67 0.71 -5.21
CA SER A 163 4.87 1.42 -4.74
C SER A 163 5.94 0.48 -4.18
N THR A 164 5.56 -0.68 -3.67
CA THR A 164 6.48 -1.71 -3.15
C THR A 164 7.13 -2.46 -4.31
N LEU A 165 6.42 -2.58 -5.45
CA LEU A 165 6.93 -3.24 -6.65
C LEU A 165 7.71 -2.28 -7.57
N GLU A 166 7.54 -0.98 -7.39
CA GLU A 166 8.28 0.04 -8.13
C GLU A 166 9.68 0.32 -7.56
N GLU A 167 10.08 -0.29 -6.45
CA GLU A 167 11.42 -0.20 -5.84
C GLU A 167 12.46 -1.01 -6.62
#